data_3c8f31729dcbce0b79f3e24099443cf5
#
_entry.id   3c8f31729dcbce0b79f3e24099443cf5
#
_cell.length_a   1.000
_cell.length_b   1.000
_cell.length_c   1.000
_cell.angle_alpha   90.00
_cell.angle_beta   90.00
_cell.angle_gamma   90.00
#
_symmetry.space_group_name_H-M   'P 1'
#
loop_
_entity.id
_entity.type
_entity.pdbx_description
1 polymer ?
#
loop_
_entity_poly.entity_id
_entity_poly.type
_entity_poly.pdbx_seq_one_letter_code
_entity_poly.pdbx_strand_id
1 'polypeptide(L)'
;HLPELAFRSLPGADRYPVARVEISRFTARAASMRSRQDVVDVLSNFATQKNLHPVGNQLLLTPEETVKIVSRASKAPTPIHAFAEEVLKSKILRQVLDRSQGFADRLTKHFLQQVAPIEGDIVLFVDLGYSGSVQTAIAPVLEERLGIKVLGRYLLSLETPGWHQDRKGFLGPDLFDNRALRFLTSYIAILEQFSTISMGSVIRYTAEGEPIRGDSSSDDVQNAIRSAAQEACLDYIARATQAFHSPP
;
A
#
# COMPACT_ATOMS: atom_id res chain seq x y z
N HIS A 1 7.54 0.24 11.11
CA HIS A 1 8.41 0.68 12.21
C HIS A 1 9.72 -0.10 12.26
N LEU A 2 9.68 -1.44 12.31
CA LEU A 2 10.89 -2.26 12.35
C LEU A 2 11.87 -1.99 11.18
N PRO A 3 11.43 -1.90 9.89
CA PRO A 3 12.35 -1.60 8.79
C PRO A 3 13.04 -0.25 8.91
N GLU A 4 12.34 0.77 9.39
CA GLU A 4 12.91 2.10 9.63
C GLU A 4 13.98 2.06 10.73
N LEU A 5 13.68 1.44 11.87
CA LEU A 5 14.60 1.32 12.98
C LEU A 5 15.83 0.49 12.60
N ALA A 6 15.62 -0.62 11.88
CA ALA A 6 16.69 -1.45 11.36
C ALA A 6 17.61 -0.69 10.41
N PHE A 7 17.03 0.10 9.47
CA PHE A 7 17.83 0.93 8.57
C PHE A 7 18.64 1.98 9.32
N ARG A 8 18.04 2.68 10.30
CA ARG A 8 18.72 3.71 11.10
C ARG A 8 19.87 3.18 11.94
N SER A 9 19.88 1.87 12.25
CA SER A 9 20.99 1.22 12.97
C SER A 9 22.17 0.82 12.09
N LEU A 10 22.05 0.96 10.74
CA LEU A 10 23.14 0.64 9.84
C LEU A 10 24.17 1.79 9.76
N PRO A 11 25.47 1.48 9.60
CA PRO A 11 26.51 2.49 9.39
C PRO A 11 26.23 3.35 8.14
N GLY A 12 26.36 4.66 8.30
CA GLY A 12 26.12 5.62 7.21
C GLY A 12 24.65 5.86 6.88
N ALA A 13 23.73 5.32 7.66
CA ALA A 13 22.29 5.56 7.50
C ALA A 13 21.91 7.04 7.68
N ASP A 14 22.70 7.78 8.44
CA ASP A 14 22.59 9.23 8.63
C ASP A 14 22.73 10.05 7.35
N ARG A 15 23.33 9.47 6.30
CA ARG A 15 23.51 10.10 4.99
C ARG A 15 22.23 10.06 4.13
N TYR A 16 21.25 9.26 4.52
CA TYR A 16 20.03 9.07 3.73
C TYR A 16 18.82 9.40 4.61
N PRO A 17 18.00 10.38 4.22
CA PRO A 17 16.77 10.67 4.92
C PRO A 17 15.81 9.46 4.78
N VAL A 18 15.32 8.97 5.91
CA VAL A 18 14.35 7.88 5.99
C VAL A 18 13.12 8.38 6.68
N ALA A 19 11.98 8.18 6.04
CA ALA A 19 10.69 8.53 6.58
C ALA A 19 9.75 7.32 6.52
N ARG A 20 8.83 7.25 7.47
CA ARG A 20 7.72 6.31 7.45
C ARG A 20 6.49 6.98 6.88
N VAL A 21 6.00 6.47 5.76
CA VAL A 21 4.76 6.93 5.15
C VAL A 21 3.68 5.86 5.33
N GLU A 22 2.53 6.27 5.84
CA GLU A 22 1.45 5.36 6.13
C GLU A 22 0.43 5.33 4.99
N ILE A 23 0.63 4.41 4.07
CA ILE A 23 -0.21 4.19 2.89
C ILE A 23 -0.68 2.74 2.89
N SER A 24 -1.98 2.51 3.06
CA SER A 24 -2.57 1.19 2.90
C SER A 24 -2.90 0.92 1.43
N ARG A 25 -3.12 -0.36 1.09
CA ARG A 25 -3.60 -0.76 -0.24
C ARG A 25 -4.94 -0.10 -0.59
N PHE A 26 -5.80 0.10 0.42
CA PHE A 26 -7.06 0.83 0.28
C PHE A 26 -6.82 2.29 -0.09
N THR A 27 -5.99 3.00 0.69
CA THR A 27 -5.77 4.45 0.48
C THR A 27 -5.04 4.74 -0.83
N ALA A 28 -4.11 3.86 -1.25
CA ALA A 28 -3.44 3.98 -2.54
C ALA A 28 -4.44 3.89 -3.70
N ARG A 29 -5.33 2.89 -3.68
CA ARG A 29 -6.38 2.75 -4.70
C ARG A 29 -7.37 3.92 -4.68
N ALA A 30 -7.80 4.35 -3.49
CA ALA A 30 -8.72 5.46 -3.32
C ALA A 30 -8.19 6.77 -3.92
N ALA A 31 -6.86 6.98 -3.87
CA ALA A 31 -6.20 8.16 -4.42
C ALA A 31 -5.86 8.04 -5.92
N SER A 32 -5.95 6.86 -6.53
CA SER A 32 -5.42 6.61 -7.89
C SER A 32 -6.45 6.69 -9.02
N MET A 33 -7.75 6.79 -8.71
CA MET A 33 -8.81 6.83 -9.72
C MET A 33 -8.92 8.22 -10.35
N ARG A 34 -8.34 8.40 -11.55
CA ARG A 34 -8.30 9.68 -12.30
C ARG A 34 -9.14 9.65 -13.57
N SER A 35 -9.49 8.46 -14.02
CA SER A 35 -10.23 8.22 -15.25
C SER A 35 -11.27 7.12 -15.10
N ARG A 36 -12.17 7.00 -16.10
CA ARG A 36 -13.09 5.87 -16.19
C ARG A 36 -12.34 4.53 -16.19
N GLN A 37 -11.19 4.45 -16.86
CA GLN A 37 -10.41 3.23 -16.95
C GLN A 37 -9.86 2.81 -15.59
N ASP A 38 -9.35 3.76 -14.79
CA ASP A 38 -8.86 3.45 -13.44
C ASP A 38 -9.98 2.87 -12.56
N VAL A 39 -11.20 3.37 -12.67
CA VAL A 39 -12.36 2.82 -11.95
C VAL A 39 -12.69 1.40 -12.43
N VAL A 40 -12.60 1.13 -13.75
CA VAL A 40 -12.78 -0.22 -14.32
C VAL A 40 -11.69 -1.16 -13.80
N ASP A 41 -10.45 -0.72 -13.74
CA ASP A 41 -9.32 -1.52 -13.25
C ASP A 41 -9.48 -1.86 -11.76
N VAL A 42 -9.96 -0.90 -10.96
CA VAL A 42 -10.32 -1.17 -9.55
C VAL A 42 -11.46 -2.20 -9.46
N LEU A 43 -12.53 -2.04 -10.24
CA LEU A 43 -13.66 -2.99 -10.27
C LEU A 43 -13.23 -4.40 -10.68
N SER A 44 -12.29 -4.53 -11.61
CA SER A 44 -11.76 -5.80 -12.09
C SER A 44 -11.10 -6.63 -10.97
N ASN A 45 -10.49 -5.99 -9.97
CA ASN A 45 -9.94 -6.68 -8.80
C ASN A 45 -11.01 -7.33 -7.92
N PHE A 46 -12.28 -6.98 -8.13
CA PHE A 46 -13.43 -7.49 -7.36
C PHE A 46 -14.38 -8.35 -8.21
N ALA A 47 -13.96 -8.80 -9.40
CA ALA A 47 -14.82 -9.53 -10.35
C ALA A 47 -15.49 -10.78 -9.75
N THR A 48 -14.88 -11.43 -8.76
CA THR A 48 -15.41 -12.62 -8.07
C THR A 48 -16.07 -12.30 -6.71
N GLN A 49 -16.14 -11.00 -6.34
CA GLN A 49 -16.64 -10.60 -5.03
C GLN A 49 -18.17 -10.75 -4.95
N LYS A 50 -18.64 -11.51 -3.97
CA LYS A 50 -20.07 -11.71 -3.70
C LYS A 50 -20.69 -10.59 -2.87
N ASN A 51 -19.95 -10.09 -1.87
CA ASN A 51 -20.38 -8.96 -1.06
C ASN A 51 -19.92 -7.64 -1.71
N LEU A 52 -20.88 -6.84 -2.18
CA LEU A 52 -20.60 -5.60 -2.93
C LEU A 52 -20.43 -4.37 -2.04
N HIS A 53 -20.78 -4.42 -0.75
CA HIS A 53 -20.61 -3.28 0.15
C HIS A 53 -19.14 -2.85 0.31
N PRO A 54 -18.17 -3.76 0.52
CA PRO A 54 -16.75 -3.39 0.55
C PRO A 54 -16.26 -2.80 -0.78
N VAL A 55 -16.84 -3.24 -1.92
CA VAL A 55 -16.49 -2.69 -3.23
C VAL A 55 -16.95 -1.22 -3.34
N GLY A 56 -18.16 -0.91 -2.83
CA GLY A 56 -18.65 0.46 -2.75
C GLY A 56 -17.73 1.37 -1.93
N ASN A 57 -17.29 0.89 -0.77
CA ASN A 57 -16.34 1.62 0.06
C ASN A 57 -15.01 1.86 -0.66
N GLN A 58 -14.51 0.85 -1.39
CA GLN A 58 -13.27 0.97 -2.17
C GLN A 58 -13.37 2.01 -3.28
N LEU A 59 -14.58 2.24 -3.81
CA LEU A 59 -14.89 3.26 -4.82
C LEU A 59 -15.32 4.60 -4.21
N LEU A 60 -15.14 4.78 -2.91
CA LEU A 60 -15.49 6.01 -2.19
C LEU A 60 -16.99 6.39 -2.32
N LEU A 61 -17.87 5.41 -2.53
CA LEU A 61 -19.31 5.64 -2.48
C LEU A 61 -19.75 5.92 -1.04
N THR A 62 -20.75 6.79 -0.87
CA THR A 62 -21.35 6.95 0.47
C THR A 62 -22.12 5.68 0.87
N PRO A 63 -22.39 5.46 2.16
CA PRO A 63 -23.22 4.34 2.60
C PRO A 63 -24.57 4.27 1.89
N GLU A 64 -25.22 5.43 1.69
CA GLU A 64 -26.52 5.52 1.02
C GLU A 64 -26.43 5.18 -0.48
N GLU A 65 -25.40 5.68 -1.17
CA GLU A 65 -25.13 5.33 -2.57
C GLU A 65 -24.85 3.83 -2.69
N THR A 66 -24.01 3.29 -1.79
CA THR A 66 -23.67 1.87 -1.79
C THR A 66 -24.90 1.00 -1.61
N VAL A 67 -25.72 1.25 -0.60
CA VAL A 67 -26.96 0.51 -0.35
C VAL A 67 -27.89 0.55 -1.55
N LYS A 68 -28.06 1.73 -2.14
CA LYS A 68 -28.95 1.92 -3.30
C LYS A 68 -28.45 1.15 -4.53
N ILE A 69 -27.15 1.20 -4.83
CA ILE A 69 -26.54 0.51 -5.98
C ILE A 69 -26.57 -0.99 -5.75
N VAL A 70 -26.16 -1.46 -4.57
CA VAL A 70 -26.17 -2.89 -4.21
C VAL A 70 -27.57 -3.48 -4.28
N SER A 71 -28.59 -2.80 -3.73
CA SER A 71 -29.99 -3.25 -3.80
C SER A 71 -30.51 -3.44 -5.22
N ARG A 72 -30.05 -2.61 -6.17
CA ARG A 72 -30.39 -2.77 -7.59
C ARG A 72 -29.60 -3.90 -8.25
N ALA A 73 -28.29 -3.92 -8.03
CA ALA A 73 -27.38 -4.89 -8.60
C ALA A 73 -27.69 -6.33 -8.15
N SER A 74 -28.11 -6.54 -6.90
CA SER A 74 -28.43 -7.86 -6.36
C SER A 74 -29.63 -8.55 -7.04
N LYS A 75 -30.42 -7.83 -7.81
CA LYS A 75 -31.54 -8.36 -8.58
C LYS A 75 -31.13 -8.91 -9.95
N ALA A 76 -29.90 -8.60 -10.40
CA ALA A 76 -29.38 -9.03 -11.68
C ALA A 76 -28.77 -10.44 -11.63
N PRO A 77 -28.75 -11.18 -12.72
CA PRO A 77 -28.09 -12.50 -12.80
C PRO A 77 -26.60 -12.45 -12.46
N THR A 78 -25.94 -11.33 -12.76
CA THR A 78 -24.52 -11.06 -12.49
C THR A 78 -24.39 -9.78 -11.65
N PRO A 79 -24.55 -9.85 -10.31
CA PRO A 79 -24.61 -8.66 -9.47
C PRO A 79 -23.39 -7.73 -9.58
N ILE A 80 -22.18 -8.27 -9.72
CA ILE A 80 -20.98 -7.46 -9.84
C ILE A 80 -20.95 -6.65 -11.17
N HIS A 81 -21.43 -7.23 -12.27
CA HIS A 81 -21.51 -6.51 -13.54
C HIS A 81 -22.55 -5.40 -13.48
N ALA A 82 -23.73 -5.69 -12.93
CA ALA A 82 -24.77 -4.66 -12.75
C ALA A 82 -24.33 -3.56 -11.80
N PHE A 83 -23.57 -3.88 -10.75
CA PHE A 83 -22.95 -2.90 -9.87
C PHE A 83 -21.97 -2.00 -10.63
N ALA A 84 -21.09 -2.60 -11.44
CA ALA A 84 -20.12 -1.88 -12.25
C ALA A 84 -20.82 -0.94 -13.26
N GLU A 85 -21.86 -1.40 -13.94
CA GLU A 85 -22.66 -0.58 -14.85
C GLU A 85 -23.29 0.64 -14.14
N GLU A 86 -23.84 0.46 -12.94
CA GLU A 86 -24.40 1.57 -12.16
C GLU A 86 -23.32 2.58 -11.75
N VAL A 87 -22.16 2.11 -11.28
CA VAL A 87 -21.04 2.98 -10.88
C VAL A 87 -20.49 3.76 -12.08
N LEU A 88 -20.42 3.13 -13.25
CA LEU A 88 -19.88 3.75 -14.47
C LEU A 88 -20.85 4.71 -15.17
N LYS A 89 -22.07 4.92 -14.65
CA LYS A 89 -22.97 5.99 -15.12
C LYS A 89 -22.35 7.35 -14.84
N SER A 90 -22.45 8.26 -15.78
CA SER A 90 -21.74 9.55 -15.80
C SER A 90 -21.82 10.33 -14.48
N LYS A 91 -22.98 10.32 -13.81
CA LYS A 91 -23.17 11.03 -12.53
C LYS A 91 -22.35 10.40 -11.39
N ILE A 92 -22.48 9.09 -11.21
CA ILE A 92 -21.79 8.37 -10.13
C ILE A 92 -20.29 8.35 -10.41
N LEU A 93 -19.89 8.05 -11.64
CA LEU A 93 -18.49 8.06 -12.05
C LEU A 93 -17.81 9.40 -11.71
N ARG A 94 -18.44 10.52 -12.07
CA ARG A 94 -17.90 11.84 -11.73
C ARG A 94 -17.72 12.02 -10.24
N GLN A 95 -18.68 11.63 -9.41
CA GLN A 95 -18.60 11.71 -7.95
C GLN A 95 -17.45 10.85 -7.40
N VAL A 96 -17.23 9.65 -7.95
CA VAL A 96 -16.10 8.78 -7.58
C VAL A 96 -14.77 9.45 -7.90
N LEU A 97 -14.63 10.02 -9.11
CA LEU A 97 -13.41 10.70 -9.55
C LEU A 97 -13.13 11.95 -8.72
N ASP A 98 -14.14 12.78 -8.45
CA ASP A 98 -14.00 13.98 -7.61
C ASP A 98 -13.58 13.64 -6.19
N ARG A 99 -14.14 12.57 -5.59
CA ARG A 99 -13.75 12.09 -4.27
C ARG A 99 -12.34 11.50 -4.25
N SER A 100 -11.96 10.78 -5.31
CA SER A 100 -10.61 10.24 -5.46
C SER A 100 -9.58 11.36 -5.57
N GLN A 101 -9.88 12.41 -6.32
CA GLN A 101 -9.03 13.59 -6.41
C GLN A 101 -8.82 14.24 -5.03
N GLY A 102 -9.90 14.50 -4.28
CA GLY A 102 -9.80 15.03 -2.91
C GLY A 102 -9.11 14.06 -1.93
N PHE A 103 -9.17 12.75 -2.20
CA PHE A 103 -8.42 11.77 -1.43
C PHE A 103 -6.92 11.85 -1.74
N ALA A 104 -6.56 11.97 -3.02
CA ALA A 104 -5.20 12.16 -3.50
C ALA A 104 -4.56 13.42 -2.92
N ASP A 105 -5.32 14.53 -2.81
CA ASP A 105 -4.84 15.78 -2.20
C ASP A 105 -4.39 15.58 -0.75
N ARG A 106 -5.21 14.91 0.05
CA ARG A 106 -4.91 14.63 1.46
C ARG A 106 -3.77 13.63 1.63
N LEU A 107 -3.71 12.59 0.80
CA LEU A 107 -2.61 11.63 0.81
C LEU A 107 -1.29 12.30 0.41
N THR A 108 -1.30 13.15 -0.63
CA THR A 108 -0.11 13.90 -1.05
C THR A 108 0.37 14.84 0.07
N LYS A 109 -0.56 15.49 0.78
CA LYS A 109 -0.22 16.31 1.94
C LYS A 109 0.44 15.50 3.06
N HIS A 110 -0.12 14.31 3.38
CA HIS A 110 0.50 13.36 4.31
C HIS A 110 1.93 13.01 3.87
N PHE A 111 2.09 12.65 2.61
CA PHE A 111 3.39 12.29 2.05
C PHE A 111 4.41 13.43 2.17
N LEU A 112 4.03 14.66 1.82
CA LEU A 112 4.89 15.84 1.95
C LEU A 112 5.33 16.11 3.38
N GLN A 113 4.45 15.89 4.35
CA GLN A 113 4.78 16.08 5.78
C GLN A 113 5.80 15.06 6.29
N GLN A 114 5.82 13.84 5.72
CA GLN A 114 6.71 12.78 6.16
C GLN A 114 8.06 12.79 5.41
N VAL A 115 8.04 13.07 4.11
CA VAL A 115 9.20 12.90 3.22
C VAL A 115 9.83 14.23 2.84
N ALA A 116 9.01 15.29 2.68
CA ALA A 116 9.43 16.63 2.24
C ALA A 116 10.34 16.62 0.99
N PRO A 117 9.99 15.89 -0.08
CA PRO A 117 10.80 15.84 -1.29
C PRO A 117 10.75 17.17 -2.03
N ILE A 118 11.79 17.46 -2.82
CA ILE A 118 11.80 18.55 -3.78
C ILE A 118 11.60 18.01 -5.22
N GLU A 119 11.20 18.88 -6.13
CA GLU A 119 11.08 18.55 -7.55
C GLU A 119 12.39 18.00 -8.12
N GLY A 120 12.31 16.90 -8.86
CA GLY A 120 13.45 16.17 -9.40
C GLY A 120 14.02 15.08 -8.49
N ASP A 121 13.58 14.98 -7.25
CA ASP A 121 14.04 13.93 -6.33
C ASP A 121 13.63 12.53 -6.78
N ILE A 122 14.45 11.56 -6.38
CA ILE A 122 14.14 10.13 -6.49
C ILE A 122 13.75 9.63 -5.09
N VAL A 123 12.50 9.21 -4.94
CA VAL A 123 12.00 8.61 -3.71
C VAL A 123 11.99 7.10 -3.83
N LEU A 124 12.61 6.43 -2.88
CA LEU A 124 12.71 4.98 -2.84
C LEU A 124 11.68 4.40 -1.86
N PHE A 125 10.66 3.71 -2.39
CA PHE A 125 9.72 2.95 -1.58
C PHE A 125 10.36 1.60 -1.19
N VAL A 126 10.40 1.33 0.10
CA VAL A 126 10.89 0.05 0.65
C VAL A 126 9.72 -0.67 1.31
N ASP A 127 9.43 -1.89 0.86
CA ASP A 127 8.29 -2.68 1.33
C ASP A 127 8.63 -4.18 1.32
N LEU A 128 7.92 -4.96 2.12
CA LEU A 128 8.00 -6.42 2.10
C LEU A 128 7.37 -7.01 0.85
N GLY A 129 6.27 -6.40 0.39
CA GLY A 129 5.29 -6.90 -0.56
C GLY A 129 5.88 -7.51 -1.80
N TYR A 130 5.13 -8.24 -2.61
CA TYR A 130 5.69 -8.93 -3.78
C TYR A 130 5.13 -8.44 -5.11
N SER A 131 3.99 -7.80 -5.12
CA SER A 131 3.34 -7.31 -6.35
C SER A 131 3.52 -5.81 -6.60
N GLY A 132 4.00 -5.05 -5.62
CA GLY A 132 4.16 -3.60 -5.72
C GLY A 132 2.85 -2.84 -5.97
N SER A 133 1.71 -3.40 -5.56
CA SER A 133 0.38 -2.83 -5.86
C SER A 133 0.17 -1.43 -5.31
N VAL A 134 0.76 -1.12 -4.16
CA VAL A 134 0.72 0.24 -3.57
C VAL A 134 1.51 1.20 -4.45
N GLN A 135 2.75 0.86 -4.81
CA GLN A 135 3.55 1.70 -5.71
C GLN A 135 2.87 1.90 -7.06
N THR A 136 2.32 0.83 -7.67
CA THR A 136 1.61 0.92 -8.96
C THR A 136 0.48 1.95 -8.91
N ALA A 137 -0.27 1.97 -7.81
CA ALA A 137 -1.39 2.87 -7.67
C ALA A 137 -0.95 4.31 -7.40
N ILE A 138 0.05 4.52 -6.53
CA ILE A 138 0.34 5.86 -6.00
C ILE A 138 1.50 6.57 -6.69
N ALA A 139 2.47 5.86 -7.28
CA ALA A 139 3.62 6.49 -7.93
C ALA A 139 3.19 7.49 -9.02
N PRO A 140 2.27 7.16 -9.95
CA PRO A 140 1.83 8.13 -10.95
C PRO A 140 1.18 9.39 -10.36
N VAL A 141 0.52 9.25 -9.20
CA VAL A 141 -0.11 10.39 -8.51
C VAL A 141 0.93 11.31 -7.88
N LEU A 142 1.94 10.72 -7.21
CA LEU A 142 3.00 11.50 -6.58
C LEU A 142 3.95 12.12 -7.60
N GLU A 143 4.31 11.39 -8.65
CA GLU A 143 5.17 11.87 -9.73
C GLU A 143 4.55 13.06 -10.47
N GLU A 144 3.25 12.96 -10.83
CA GLU A 144 2.54 14.05 -11.50
C GLU A 144 2.40 15.30 -10.62
N ARG A 145 2.15 15.12 -9.31
CA ARG A 145 1.85 16.21 -8.39
C ARG A 145 3.09 16.89 -7.82
N LEU A 146 4.17 16.14 -7.66
CA LEU A 146 5.36 16.59 -6.94
C LEU A 146 6.60 16.71 -7.83
N GLY A 147 6.52 16.29 -9.11
CA GLY A 147 7.67 16.32 -10.01
C GLY A 147 8.82 15.40 -9.57
N ILE A 148 8.53 14.37 -8.79
CA ILE A 148 9.52 13.40 -8.29
C ILE A 148 9.50 12.12 -9.12
N LYS A 149 10.49 11.24 -8.93
CA LYS A 149 10.47 9.87 -9.44
C LYS A 149 10.34 8.87 -8.29
N VAL A 150 9.45 7.86 -8.43
CA VAL A 150 9.23 6.83 -7.41
C VAL A 150 9.80 5.48 -7.87
N LEU A 151 10.80 4.98 -7.14
CA LEU A 151 11.35 3.63 -7.33
C LEU A 151 10.90 2.71 -6.21
N GLY A 152 10.76 1.40 -6.48
CA GLY A 152 10.40 0.39 -5.49
C GLY A 152 11.55 -0.57 -5.20
N ARG A 153 11.72 -0.90 -3.93
CA ARG A 153 12.60 -1.96 -3.44
C ARG A 153 11.82 -2.84 -2.49
N TYR A 154 11.83 -4.12 -2.80
CA TYR A 154 11.01 -5.11 -2.10
C TYR A 154 11.91 -6.19 -1.51
N LEU A 155 11.54 -6.73 -0.34
CA LEU A 155 12.20 -7.93 0.16
C LEU A 155 12.01 -9.08 -0.84
N LEU A 156 10.76 -9.28 -1.28
CA LEU A 156 10.40 -10.26 -2.31
C LEU A 156 9.70 -9.56 -3.47
N SER A 157 10.08 -9.86 -4.71
CA SER A 157 9.37 -9.40 -5.90
C SER A 157 9.04 -10.55 -6.84
N LEU A 158 7.79 -10.55 -7.36
CA LEU A 158 7.36 -11.42 -8.45
C LEU A 158 7.31 -10.62 -9.74
N GLU A 159 7.75 -11.22 -10.86
CA GLU A 159 7.39 -10.72 -12.17
C GLU A 159 5.89 -10.89 -12.39
N THR A 160 5.22 -9.77 -12.61
CA THR A 160 3.80 -9.73 -12.95
C THR A 160 3.61 -8.93 -14.24
N PRO A 161 2.54 -9.16 -15.02
CA PRO A 161 2.22 -8.32 -16.15
C PRO A 161 2.17 -6.85 -15.73
N GLY A 162 2.85 -5.97 -16.45
CA GLY A 162 3.01 -4.55 -16.08
C GLY A 162 4.13 -4.29 -15.06
N TRP A 163 4.99 -5.26 -14.81
CA TRP A 163 6.22 -5.06 -14.04
C TRP A 163 7.12 -4.04 -14.76
N HIS A 164 7.45 -2.97 -14.05
CA HIS A 164 8.33 -1.92 -14.56
C HIS A 164 9.74 -2.06 -14.01
N GLN A 165 10.75 -1.61 -14.77
CA GLN A 165 12.17 -1.59 -14.37
C GLN A 165 12.42 -0.79 -13.06
N ASP A 166 11.47 0.06 -12.67
CA ASP A 166 11.54 0.85 -11.44
C ASP A 166 11.37 0.03 -10.16
N ARG A 167 11.11 -1.28 -10.27
CA ARG A 167 10.92 -2.20 -9.15
C ARG A 167 11.98 -3.27 -9.14
N LYS A 168 12.58 -3.50 -7.97
CA LYS A 168 13.53 -4.60 -7.76
C LYS A 168 13.27 -5.27 -6.41
N GLY A 169 13.38 -6.59 -6.39
CA GLY A 169 13.36 -7.40 -5.17
C GLY A 169 14.76 -7.80 -4.74
N PHE A 170 14.99 -7.86 -3.43
CA PHE A 170 16.17 -8.54 -2.90
C PHE A 170 16.10 -10.04 -3.22
N LEU A 171 14.93 -10.64 -3.03
CA LEU A 171 14.59 -11.97 -3.53
C LEU A 171 13.71 -11.76 -4.77
N GLY A 172 14.28 -11.87 -5.93
CA GLY A 172 13.62 -11.54 -7.19
C GLY A 172 13.96 -12.49 -8.33
N PRO A 173 13.40 -12.25 -9.54
CA PRO A 173 13.60 -13.07 -10.72
C PRO A 173 15.05 -13.21 -11.16
N ASP A 174 15.89 -12.24 -10.80
CA ASP A 174 17.33 -12.26 -11.09
C ASP A 174 18.08 -13.37 -10.31
N LEU A 175 17.52 -13.84 -9.19
CA LEU A 175 18.15 -14.81 -8.29
C LEU A 175 17.40 -16.14 -8.20
N PHE A 176 16.10 -16.14 -8.44
CA PHE A 176 15.23 -17.30 -8.22
C PHE A 176 14.24 -17.48 -9.36
N ASP A 177 13.92 -18.72 -9.68
CA ASP A 177 12.83 -19.02 -10.61
C ASP A 177 11.44 -18.66 -10.03
N ASN A 178 10.46 -18.53 -10.90
CA ASN A 178 9.10 -18.16 -10.51
C ASN A 178 8.44 -19.17 -9.54
N ARG A 179 8.84 -20.44 -9.56
CA ARG A 179 8.30 -21.46 -8.64
C ARG A 179 8.80 -21.24 -7.23
N ALA A 180 10.11 -21.02 -7.07
CA ALA A 180 10.73 -20.69 -5.80
C ALA A 180 10.17 -19.38 -5.24
N LEU A 181 10.05 -18.34 -6.06
CA LEU A 181 9.47 -17.05 -5.65
C LEU A 181 8.02 -17.20 -5.19
N ARG A 182 7.17 -17.93 -5.92
CA ARG A 182 5.79 -18.21 -5.49
C ARG A 182 5.71 -18.99 -4.18
N PHE A 183 6.61 -19.92 -3.97
CA PHE A 183 6.71 -20.61 -2.68
C PHE A 183 7.06 -19.64 -1.55
N LEU A 184 8.03 -18.75 -1.77
CA LEU A 184 8.43 -17.74 -0.80
C LEU A 184 7.31 -16.74 -0.47
N THR A 185 6.37 -16.47 -1.40
CA THR A 185 5.22 -15.58 -1.09
C THR A 185 4.34 -16.12 0.05
N SER A 186 4.34 -17.42 0.27
CA SER A 186 3.58 -18.05 1.37
C SER A 186 4.09 -17.62 2.75
N TYR A 187 5.35 -17.19 2.84
CA TYR A 187 5.98 -16.73 4.08
C TYR A 187 5.85 -15.22 4.32
N ILE A 188 5.42 -14.46 3.31
CA ILE A 188 5.27 -13.00 3.45
C ILE A 188 4.30 -12.65 4.58
N ALA A 189 3.20 -13.39 4.73
CA ALA A 189 2.25 -13.16 5.81
C ALA A 189 2.89 -13.30 7.22
N ILE A 190 3.88 -14.18 7.37
CA ILE A 190 4.64 -14.32 8.62
C ILE A 190 5.55 -13.11 8.81
N LEU A 191 6.28 -12.70 7.77
CA LEU A 191 7.15 -11.52 7.81
C LEU A 191 6.37 -10.22 8.06
N GLU A 192 5.17 -10.12 7.49
CA GLU A 192 4.24 -9.02 7.76
C GLU A 192 3.88 -8.94 9.24
N GLN A 193 3.69 -10.08 9.94
CA GLN A 193 3.42 -10.06 11.39
C GLN A 193 4.57 -9.41 12.18
N PHE A 194 5.82 -9.68 11.81
CA PHE A 194 6.98 -9.05 12.48
C PHE A 194 7.12 -7.57 12.14
N SER A 195 6.63 -7.12 11.00
CA SER A 195 6.71 -5.72 10.55
C SER A 195 5.48 -4.89 10.90
N THR A 196 4.39 -5.54 11.31
CA THR A 196 3.11 -4.89 11.62
C THR A 196 3.18 -4.16 12.96
N ILE A 197 2.57 -2.99 12.99
CA ILE A 197 2.32 -2.23 14.24
C ILE A 197 0.97 -2.62 14.85
N SER A 198 0.80 -2.35 16.14
CA SER A 198 -0.45 -2.64 16.87
C SER A 198 -1.64 -1.75 16.49
N MET A 199 -1.45 -0.80 15.57
CA MET A 199 -2.50 0.10 15.10
C MET A 199 -3.17 -0.46 13.83
N GLY A 200 -4.47 -0.20 13.66
CA GLY A 200 -5.21 -0.58 12.46
C GLY A 200 -4.68 0.08 11.18
N SER A 201 -5.06 -0.49 10.03
CA SER A 201 -4.67 0.06 8.72
C SER A 201 -5.27 1.46 8.51
N VAL A 202 -4.53 2.32 7.82
CA VAL A 202 -5.05 3.64 7.43
C VAL A 202 -6.17 3.46 6.42
N ILE A 203 -7.31 4.12 6.70
CA ILE A 203 -8.52 4.09 5.88
C ILE A 203 -8.84 5.44 5.23
N ARG A 204 -8.31 6.53 5.75
CA ARG A 204 -8.46 7.89 5.20
C ARG A 204 -7.43 8.84 5.83
N TYR A 205 -7.45 10.08 5.36
CA TYR A 205 -6.66 11.18 5.94
C TYR A 205 -7.57 12.37 6.26
N THR A 206 -7.22 13.13 7.28
CA THR A 206 -7.87 14.43 7.59
C THR A 206 -7.57 15.45 6.49
N ALA A 207 -8.18 16.62 6.58
CA ALA A 207 -7.85 17.75 5.68
C ALA A 207 -6.38 18.23 5.84
N GLU A 208 -5.80 18.00 7.01
CA GLU A 208 -4.41 18.33 7.34
C GLU A 208 -3.42 17.25 6.87
N GLY A 209 -3.90 16.07 6.43
CA GLY A 209 -3.06 14.95 5.99
C GLY A 209 -2.77 13.93 7.09
N GLU A 210 -3.37 14.06 8.27
CA GLU A 210 -3.18 13.10 9.37
C GLU A 210 -3.89 11.77 9.07
N PRO A 211 -3.23 10.62 9.26
CA PRO A 211 -3.82 9.33 8.96
C PRO A 211 -4.91 8.94 9.98
N ILE A 212 -6.07 8.55 9.45
CA ILE A 212 -7.17 7.98 10.23
C ILE A 212 -7.19 6.48 9.99
N ARG A 213 -7.15 5.71 11.08
CA ARG A 213 -7.05 4.25 11.02
C ARG A 213 -8.40 3.59 11.33
N GLY A 214 -8.58 2.39 10.77
CA GLY A 214 -9.63 1.48 11.21
C GLY A 214 -9.27 0.80 12.52
N ASP A 215 -10.22 0.02 13.04
CA ASP A 215 -10.02 -0.72 14.27
C ASP A 215 -8.88 -1.74 14.14
N SER A 216 -8.09 -1.89 15.21
CA SER A 216 -7.10 -2.95 15.30
C SER A 216 -7.80 -4.28 15.59
N SER A 217 -7.51 -5.30 14.78
CA SER A 217 -8.03 -6.66 14.99
C SER A 217 -7.14 -7.53 15.90
N SER A 218 -6.00 -6.99 16.36
CA SER A 218 -5.05 -7.74 17.18
C SER A 218 -5.37 -7.60 18.67
N ASP A 219 -5.31 -8.73 19.39
CA ASP A 219 -5.40 -8.75 20.85
C ASP A 219 -4.06 -8.39 21.51
N ASP A 220 -4.10 -8.15 22.83
CA ASP A 220 -2.91 -7.74 23.60
C ASP A 220 -1.82 -8.81 23.59
N VAL A 221 -2.17 -10.10 23.57
CA VAL A 221 -1.22 -11.22 23.53
C VAL A 221 -0.47 -11.23 22.19
N GLN A 222 -1.19 -11.08 21.08
CA GLN A 222 -0.55 -11.00 19.76
C GLN A 222 0.37 -9.79 19.65
N ASN A 223 -0.03 -8.64 20.21
CA ASN A 223 0.79 -7.44 20.23
C ASN A 223 2.05 -7.63 21.07
N ALA A 224 1.96 -8.27 22.23
CA ALA A 224 3.12 -8.57 23.07
C ALA A 224 4.12 -9.50 22.36
N ILE A 225 3.63 -10.55 21.70
CA ILE A 225 4.47 -11.49 20.91
C ILE A 225 5.19 -10.75 19.78
N ARG A 226 4.47 -9.90 19.04
CA ARG A 226 5.04 -9.10 17.95
C ARG A 226 6.14 -8.15 18.47
N SER A 227 5.86 -7.45 19.55
CA SER A 227 6.84 -6.52 20.15
C SER A 227 8.11 -7.25 20.57
N ALA A 228 7.98 -8.38 21.27
CA ALA A 228 9.14 -9.19 21.68
C ALA A 228 9.97 -9.69 20.47
N ALA A 229 9.30 -10.12 19.40
CA ALA A 229 9.98 -10.55 18.18
C ALA A 229 10.68 -9.39 17.46
N GLN A 230 10.06 -8.20 17.43
CA GLN A 230 10.65 -6.99 16.85
C GLN A 230 11.90 -6.54 17.63
N GLU A 231 11.84 -6.56 18.97
CA GLU A 231 12.99 -6.25 19.83
C GLU A 231 14.15 -7.23 19.59
N ALA A 232 13.84 -8.53 19.50
CA ALA A 232 14.86 -9.54 19.19
C ALA A 232 15.51 -9.33 17.81
N CYS A 233 14.72 -8.94 16.79
CA CYS A 233 15.25 -8.59 15.48
C CYS A 233 16.20 -7.38 15.53
N LEU A 234 15.83 -6.33 16.26
CA LEU A 234 16.67 -5.14 16.41
C LEU A 234 17.97 -5.44 17.17
N ASP A 235 17.91 -6.24 18.24
CA ASP A 235 19.08 -6.68 18.97
C ASP A 235 20.03 -7.53 18.09
N TYR A 236 19.47 -8.45 17.30
CA TYR A 236 20.25 -9.22 16.32
C TYR A 236 20.95 -8.32 15.30
N ILE A 237 20.22 -7.33 14.71
CA ILE A 237 20.80 -6.40 13.75
C ILE A 237 21.94 -5.60 14.38
N ALA A 238 21.76 -5.09 15.59
CA ALA A 238 22.81 -4.35 16.30
C ALA A 238 24.08 -5.18 16.50
N ARG A 239 23.94 -6.44 16.95
CA ARG A 239 25.06 -7.38 17.15
C ARG A 239 25.73 -7.75 15.82
N ALA A 240 24.96 -8.07 14.79
CA ALA A 240 25.49 -8.39 13.47
C ALA A 240 26.29 -7.22 12.89
N THR A 241 25.76 -5.98 12.99
CA THR A 241 26.44 -4.77 12.54
C THR A 241 27.80 -4.60 13.25
N GLN A 242 27.84 -4.82 14.56
CA GLN A 242 29.11 -4.77 15.32
C GLN A 242 30.10 -5.85 14.84
N ALA A 243 29.65 -7.08 14.62
CA ALA A 243 30.49 -8.18 14.16
C ALA A 243 31.09 -7.93 12.75
N PHE A 244 30.31 -7.32 11.83
CA PHE A 244 30.81 -7.01 10.49
C PHE A 244 31.76 -5.81 10.43
N HIS A 245 31.79 -4.96 11.46
CA HIS A 245 32.61 -3.76 11.51
C HIS A 245 33.77 -3.84 12.51
N SER A 246 33.84 -4.91 13.30
CA SER A 246 35.04 -5.20 14.11
C SER A 246 36.12 -5.75 13.18
N PRO A 247 37.27 -5.10 13.02
CA PRO A 247 38.37 -5.70 12.28
C PRO A 247 38.78 -7.02 12.95
N PRO A 248 39.25 -8.02 12.16
CA PRO A 248 39.75 -9.29 12.69
C PRO A 248 40.93 -9.08 13.61
#